data_3bc8bf5d4966ab8b88759f84634d9546
#
_entry.id   3bc8bf5d4966ab8b88759f84634d9546
#
_cell.length_a   1.000
_cell.length_b   1.000
_cell.length_c   1.000
_cell.angle_alpha   90.00
_cell.angle_beta   90.00
_cell.angle_gamma   90.00
#
_symmetry.space_group_name_H-M   'P 1'
#
loop_
_entity.id
_entity.type
_entity.pdbx_description
1 polymer ?
#
loop_
_entity_poly.entity_id
_entity_poly.type
_entity_poly.pdbx_seq_one_letter_code
_entity_poly.pdbx_strand_id
1 'polypeptide(L)'
;MKDLFMVLRRRILVVYHDIEWRDEMFDKILNAYPEAMVCRKIKSMCSCSIELIDGTILKFVYAGNNSRGVRADKIIAQPGIEHEVLTTIFGRTLVHTTSMYVATDDGIMPAITYYANMEK
;
A
#
# COMPACT_ATOMS: atom_id res chain seq x y z
N MET A 1 18.51 -21.78 -1.92
CA MET A 1 18.20 -21.00 -0.71
C MET A 1 18.01 -19.52 -0.98
N LYS A 2 18.90 -18.89 -1.75
CA LYS A 2 18.75 -17.48 -2.11
C LYS A 2 17.47 -17.23 -2.91
N ASP A 3 17.10 -18.16 -3.77
CA ASP A 3 15.90 -18.03 -4.59
C ASP A 3 14.62 -18.04 -3.75
N LEU A 4 14.65 -18.71 -2.62
CA LEU A 4 13.53 -18.74 -1.71
C LEU A 4 13.27 -17.38 -1.10
N PHE A 5 14.33 -16.63 -0.75
CA PHE A 5 14.19 -15.28 -0.21
C PHE A 5 13.67 -14.31 -1.26
N MET A 6 14.07 -14.48 -2.50
CA MET A 6 13.59 -13.64 -3.58
C MET A 6 12.10 -13.86 -3.87
N VAL A 7 11.62 -15.09 -3.73
CA VAL A 7 10.21 -15.43 -3.91
C VAL A 7 9.34 -14.79 -2.82
N LEU A 8 9.92 -14.53 -1.65
CA LEU A 8 9.19 -13.92 -0.54
C LEU A 8 9.14 -12.39 -0.60
N ARG A 9 9.75 -11.77 -1.61
CA ARG A 9 9.65 -10.33 -1.79
C ARG A 9 8.20 -9.93 -1.96
N ARG A 10 7.80 -8.90 -1.23
CA ARG A 10 6.45 -8.36 -1.29
C ARG A 10 6.48 -6.92 -1.76
N ARG A 11 5.56 -6.60 -2.64
CA ARG A 11 5.33 -5.23 -3.05
C ARG A 11 3.99 -4.80 -2.51
N ILE A 12 4.02 -3.83 -1.61
CA ILE A 12 2.81 -3.30 -1.00
C ILE A 12 2.63 -1.88 -1.50
N LEU A 13 1.49 -1.63 -2.12
CA LEU A 13 1.13 -0.27 -2.53
C LEU A 13 0.27 0.35 -1.44
N VAL A 14 0.66 1.53 -1.00
CA VAL A 14 -0.17 2.35 -0.11
C VAL A 14 -0.75 3.45 -0.97
N VAL A 15 -2.06 3.36 -1.23
CA VAL A 15 -2.75 4.26 -2.15
C VAL A 15 -3.36 5.42 -1.36
N TYR A 16 -3.02 6.63 -1.74
CA TYR A 16 -3.48 7.84 -1.06
C TYR A 16 -4.12 8.82 -2.03
N HIS A 17 -4.98 9.70 -1.52
CA HIS A 17 -5.46 10.87 -2.26
C HIS A 17 -5.12 12.17 -1.55
N ASP A 18 -4.59 12.10 -0.35
CA ASP A 18 -4.23 13.25 0.48
C ASP A 18 -2.77 13.13 0.92
N ILE A 19 -1.95 14.11 0.59
CA ILE A 19 -0.52 14.10 0.92
C ILE A 19 -0.30 14.12 2.44
N GLU A 20 -1.14 14.81 3.19
CA GLU A 20 -1.02 14.83 4.64
C GLU A 20 -1.22 13.45 5.23
N TRP A 21 -2.23 12.73 4.76
CA TRP A 21 -2.47 11.36 5.17
C TRP A 21 -1.30 10.44 4.77
N ARG A 22 -0.76 10.64 3.55
CA ARG A 22 0.39 9.88 3.07
C ARG A 22 1.57 10.03 4.03
N ASP A 23 1.88 11.26 4.41
CA ASP A 23 3.04 11.54 5.26
C ASP A 23 2.85 10.98 6.67
N GLU A 24 1.63 11.08 7.21
CA GLU A 24 1.31 10.48 8.51
C GLU A 24 1.44 8.95 8.47
N MET A 25 0.93 8.34 7.41
CA MET A 25 1.01 6.89 7.25
C MET A 25 2.45 6.43 7.06
N PHE A 26 3.25 7.20 6.33
CA PHE A 26 4.67 6.93 6.17
C PHE A 26 5.36 6.86 7.52
N ASP A 27 5.12 7.84 8.37
CA ASP A 27 5.72 7.88 9.69
C ASP A 27 5.22 6.74 10.59
N LYS A 28 3.93 6.41 10.52
CA LYS A 28 3.37 5.29 11.28
C LYS A 28 4.00 3.97 10.87
N ILE A 29 4.13 3.73 9.59
CA ILE A 29 4.72 2.49 9.07
C ILE A 29 6.20 2.43 9.45
N LEU A 30 6.92 3.53 9.27
CA LEU A 30 8.33 3.60 9.59
C LEU A 30 8.58 3.31 11.07
N ASN A 31 7.74 3.87 11.94
CA ASN A 31 7.86 3.66 13.39
C ASN A 31 7.44 2.26 13.84
N ALA A 32 6.67 1.56 13.01
CA ALA A 32 6.24 0.19 13.33
C ALA A 32 7.35 -0.85 13.17
N TYR A 33 8.41 -0.50 12.45
CA TYR A 33 9.54 -1.40 12.23
C TYR A 33 10.77 -0.94 13.01
N PRO A 34 11.58 -1.89 13.53
CA PRO A 34 12.86 -1.54 14.11
C PRO A 34 13.74 -0.85 13.05
N GLU A 35 14.51 0.13 13.45
CA GLU A 35 15.39 0.88 12.55
C GLU A 35 16.31 -0.04 11.75
N ALA A 36 16.79 -1.11 12.38
CA ALA A 36 17.68 -2.07 11.74
C ALA A 36 17.03 -2.82 10.58
N MET A 37 15.70 -2.86 10.52
CA MET A 37 14.98 -3.52 9.43
C MET A 37 14.75 -2.62 8.22
N VAL A 38 14.94 -1.33 8.36
CA VAL A 38 14.72 -0.38 7.28
C VAL A 38 16.00 -0.23 6.47
N CYS A 39 15.95 -0.68 5.21
CA CYS A 39 17.08 -0.61 4.29
C CYS A 39 17.18 0.75 3.63
N ARG A 40 16.03 1.29 3.21
CA ARG A 40 15.97 2.56 2.49
C ARG A 40 14.62 3.22 2.71
N LYS A 41 14.63 4.55 2.80
CA LYS A 41 13.40 5.33 2.89
C LYS A 41 13.51 6.58 2.04
N ILE A 42 12.45 6.87 1.30
CA ILE A 42 12.36 8.06 0.45
C ILE A 42 11.04 8.75 0.76
N LYS A 43 11.08 10.03 1.06
CA LYS A 43 9.86 10.84 1.24
C LYS A 43 10.07 12.18 0.56
N SER A 44 9.44 12.36 -0.60
CA SER A 44 9.46 13.61 -1.34
C SER A 44 8.09 13.82 -1.98
N MET A 45 7.89 14.96 -2.64
CA MET A 45 6.62 15.22 -3.33
C MET A 45 6.35 14.23 -4.45
N CYS A 46 7.39 13.79 -5.13
CA CYS A 46 7.26 12.93 -6.31
C CYS A 46 7.46 11.45 -6.03
N SER A 47 8.03 11.11 -4.88
CA SER A 47 8.35 9.72 -4.58
C SER A 47 8.31 9.47 -3.08
N CYS A 48 7.68 8.37 -2.70
CA CYS A 48 7.55 8.00 -1.30
C CYS A 48 7.58 6.48 -1.20
N SER A 49 8.56 5.94 -0.49
CA SER A 49 8.71 4.49 -0.36
C SER A 49 9.52 4.10 0.86
N ILE A 50 9.32 2.87 1.32
CA ILE A 50 10.09 2.26 2.39
C ILE A 50 10.52 0.88 1.92
N GLU A 51 11.81 0.60 1.97
CA GLU A 51 12.34 -0.73 1.66
C GLU A 51 12.87 -1.38 2.92
N LEU A 52 12.51 -2.63 3.13
CA LEU A 52 12.93 -3.41 4.28
C LEU A 52 14.03 -4.41 3.87
N ILE A 53 14.82 -4.84 4.83
CA ILE A 53 15.94 -5.73 4.57
C ILE A 53 15.52 -7.10 4.04
N ASP A 54 14.27 -7.53 4.28
CA ASP A 54 13.74 -8.78 3.76
C ASP A 54 13.31 -8.70 2.30
N GLY A 55 13.45 -7.54 1.68
CA GLY A 55 13.05 -7.31 0.30
C GLY A 55 11.65 -6.75 0.12
N THR A 56 10.90 -6.56 1.21
CA THR A 56 9.58 -5.93 1.15
C THR A 56 9.74 -4.47 0.76
N ILE A 57 8.91 -4.03 -0.19
CA ILE A 57 8.89 -2.64 -0.63
C ILE A 57 7.48 -2.11 -0.43
N LEU A 58 7.37 -1.03 0.36
CA LEU A 58 6.13 -0.29 0.52
C LEU A 58 6.24 0.98 -0.32
N LYS A 59 5.46 1.07 -1.36
CA LYS A 59 5.47 2.21 -2.25
C LYS A 59 4.16 2.98 -2.12
N PHE A 60 4.26 4.28 -1.90
CA PHE A 60 3.09 5.15 -1.78
C PHE A 60 2.75 5.71 -3.15
N VAL A 61 1.53 5.49 -3.59
CA VAL A 61 1.07 5.94 -4.91
C VAL A 61 -0.22 6.73 -4.81
N TYR A 62 -0.33 7.75 -5.63
CA TYR A 62 -1.54 8.56 -5.69
C TYR A 62 -2.67 7.79 -6.37
N ALA A 63 -3.90 7.97 -5.89
CA ALA A 63 -5.09 7.33 -6.46
C ALA A 63 -5.49 8.04 -7.75
N GLY A 64 -4.72 7.81 -8.82
CA GLY A 64 -4.95 8.42 -10.11
C GLY A 64 -4.50 7.53 -11.24
N ASN A 65 -4.76 7.97 -12.46
CA ASN A 65 -4.52 7.18 -13.67
C ASN A 65 -3.05 6.82 -13.93
N ASN A 66 -2.14 7.59 -13.35
CA ASN A 66 -0.71 7.39 -13.57
C ASN A 66 -0.13 6.17 -12.85
N SER A 67 -0.94 5.51 -12.03
CA SER A 67 -0.49 4.37 -11.22
C SER A 67 -0.68 3.03 -11.91
N ARG A 68 -1.15 3.02 -13.16
CA ARG A 68 -1.37 1.79 -13.91
C ARG A 68 -0.05 1.08 -14.20
N GLY A 69 -0.11 -0.25 -14.20
CA GLY A 69 1.02 -1.08 -14.57
C GLY A 69 1.97 -1.43 -13.44
N VAL A 70 1.75 -0.93 -12.24
CA VAL A 70 2.56 -1.28 -11.08
C VAL A 70 2.04 -2.58 -10.48
N ARG A 71 2.91 -3.58 -10.38
CA ARG A 71 2.52 -4.87 -9.76
C ARG A 71 2.57 -4.76 -8.25
N ALA A 72 1.60 -5.38 -7.61
CA ALA A 72 1.52 -5.39 -6.16
C ALA A 72 0.97 -6.71 -5.65
N ASP A 73 1.50 -7.16 -4.53
CA ASP A 73 0.98 -8.33 -3.82
C ASP A 73 -0.12 -7.92 -2.86
N LYS A 74 -0.12 -6.66 -2.44
CA LYS A 74 -1.06 -6.13 -1.47
C LYS A 74 -1.27 -4.64 -1.71
N ILE A 75 -2.51 -4.21 -1.55
CA ILE A 75 -2.85 -2.79 -1.61
C ILE A 75 -3.47 -2.37 -0.29
N ILE A 76 -2.99 -1.26 0.26
CA ILE A 76 -3.57 -0.63 1.45
C ILE A 76 -3.99 0.77 1.01
N ALA A 77 -5.29 1.05 1.08
CA ALA A 77 -5.84 2.31 0.58
C ALA A 77 -6.24 3.24 1.72
N GLN A 78 -6.13 4.54 1.45
CA GLN A 78 -6.65 5.56 2.34
C GLN A 78 -8.17 5.46 2.39
N PRO A 79 -8.79 5.63 3.58
CA PRO A 79 -10.25 5.70 3.67
C PRO A 79 -10.80 6.86 2.83
N GLY A 80 -11.94 6.65 2.19
CA GLY A 80 -12.58 7.67 1.39
C GLY A 80 -12.31 7.60 -0.10
N ILE A 81 -11.35 6.76 -0.53
CA ILE A 81 -11.14 6.51 -1.96
C ILE A 81 -12.31 5.65 -2.46
N GLU A 82 -12.89 6.03 -3.60
CA GLU A 82 -13.99 5.29 -4.17
C GLU A 82 -13.58 3.87 -4.58
N HIS A 83 -14.44 2.91 -4.29
CA HIS A 83 -14.19 1.50 -4.62
C HIS A 83 -13.92 1.32 -6.12
N GLU A 84 -14.68 2.04 -6.95
CA GLU A 84 -14.52 1.98 -8.40
C GLU A 84 -13.11 2.41 -8.83
N VAL A 85 -12.55 3.43 -8.18
CA VAL A 85 -11.19 3.89 -8.47
C VAL A 85 -10.19 2.79 -8.16
N LEU A 86 -10.33 2.15 -7.01
CA LEU A 86 -9.42 1.07 -6.61
C LEU A 86 -9.50 -0.12 -7.55
N THR A 87 -10.71 -0.54 -7.91
CA THR A 87 -10.88 -1.72 -8.77
C THR A 87 -10.46 -1.45 -10.21
N THR A 88 -10.71 -0.24 -10.72
CA THR A 88 -10.40 0.10 -12.10
C THR A 88 -8.90 0.33 -12.31
N ILE A 89 -8.26 1.04 -11.39
CA ILE A 89 -6.86 1.43 -11.55
C ILE A 89 -5.91 0.38 -10.98
N PHE A 90 -6.23 -0.14 -9.79
CA PHE A 90 -5.32 -0.99 -9.04
C PHE A 90 -5.72 -2.47 -9.05
N GLY A 91 -6.96 -2.79 -9.42
CA GLY A 91 -7.42 -4.18 -9.44
C GLY A 91 -6.59 -5.08 -10.34
N ARG A 92 -6.07 -4.53 -11.43
CA ARG A 92 -5.25 -5.28 -12.40
C ARG A 92 -3.80 -5.43 -11.97
N THR A 93 -3.37 -4.69 -10.95
CA THR A 93 -2.01 -4.77 -10.45
C THR A 93 -1.84 -5.85 -9.41
N LEU A 94 -2.96 -6.36 -8.88
CA LEU A 94 -2.95 -7.39 -7.84
C LEU A 94 -2.76 -8.77 -8.43
N VAL A 95 -1.98 -9.57 -7.73
CA VAL A 95 -1.87 -11.00 -8.04
C VAL A 95 -3.13 -11.73 -7.56
N HIS A 96 -3.73 -11.27 -6.45
CA HIS A 96 -4.95 -11.84 -5.89
C HIS A 96 -5.92 -10.73 -5.50
N THR A 97 -7.19 -10.92 -5.85
CA THR A 97 -8.26 -9.95 -5.56
C THR A 97 -8.50 -9.76 -4.06
N THR A 98 -8.13 -10.75 -3.27
CA THR A 98 -8.31 -10.70 -1.82
C THR A 98 -7.26 -9.87 -1.09
N SER A 99 -6.27 -9.36 -1.80
CA SER A 99 -5.13 -8.64 -1.21
C SER A 99 -5.32 -7.12 -1.18
N MET A 100 -6.55 -6.66 -1.21
CA MET A 100 -6.86 -5.22 -1.15
C MET A 100 -7.47 -4.87 0.22
N TYR A 101 -6.90 -3.86 0.87
CA TYR A 101 -7.27 -3.44 2.23
C TYR A 101 -7.45 -1.93 2.30
N VAL A 102 -8.18 -1.49 3.32
CA VAL A 102 -8.34 -0.08 3.64
C VAL A 102 -7.77 0.16 5.05
N ALA A 103 -6.97 1.19 5.20
CA ALA A 103 -6.38 1.55 6.49
C ALA A 103 -7.37 2.44 7.25
N THR A 104 -8.04 1.88 8.25
CA THR A 104 -8.97 2.62 9.10
C THR A 104 -8.30 3.01 10.42
N ASP A 105 -9.00 3.81 11.23
CA ASP A 105 -8.49 4.20 12.55
C ASP A 105 -8.28 2.99 13.47
N ASP A 106 -9.07 1.94 13.25
CA ASP A 106 -8.99 0.70 14.05
C ASP A 106 -7.98 -0.30 13.50
N GLY A 107 -7.34 0.01 12.37
CA GLY A 107 -6.38 -0.87 11.73
C GLY A 107 -6.73 -1.14 10.26
N ILE A 108 -6.15 -2.20 9.72
CA ILE A 108 -6.35 -2.57 8.32
C ILE A 108 -7.58 -3.47 8.20
N MET A 109 -8.49 -3.13 7.28
CA MET A 109 -9.71 -3.86 7.05
C MET A 109 -9.78 -4.29 5.58
N PRO A 110 -10.25 -5.52 5.26
CA PRO A 110 -10.45 -5.90 3.86
C PRO A 110 -11.35 -4.91 3.14
N ALA A 111 -10.98 -4.54 1.92
CA ALA A 111 -11.72 -3.55 1.14
C ALA A 111 -13.17 -3.96 0.93
N ILE A 112 -13.40 -5.23 0.68
CA ILE A 112 -14.76 -5.77 0.51
C ILE A 112 -15.66 -5.46 1.72
N THR A 113 -15.13 -5.64 2.91
CA THR A 113 -15.86 -5.37 4.16
C THR A 113 -16.08 -3.88 4.36
N TYR A 114 -15.03 -3.08 4.11
CA TYR A 114 -15.10 -1.63 4.28
C TYR A 114 -16.19 -1.02 3.40
N TYR A 115 -16.19 -1.35 2.11
CA TYR A 115 -17.15 -0.78 1.17
C TYR A 115 -18.56 -1.31 1.36
N ALA A 116 -18.68 -2.57 1.77
CA ALA A 116 -20.00 -3.12 2.11
C ALA A 116 -20.64 -2.39 3.28
N ASN A 117 -19.86 -2.01 4.28
CA ASN A 117 -20.34 -1.26 5.42
C ASN A 117 -20.76 0.16 5.04
N MET A 118 -20.12 0.76 4.04
CA MET A 118 -20.46 2.10 3.60
C MET A 118 -21.76 2.18 2.82
N GLU A 119 -22.18 1.09 2.20
CA GLU A 119 -23.42 1.02 1.43
C GLU A 119 -24.67 0.91 2.31
N LYS A 120 -24.50 0.79 3.61
CA LYS A 120 -25.65 0.68 4.53
C LYS A 120 -26.16 2.06 4.97
#